data_33b9569c30511148cd9923a1d113f117
#
_entry.id   33b9569c30511148cd9923a1d113f117
#
_cell.length_a   1.000
_cell.length_b   1.000
_cell.length_c   1.000
_cell.angle_alpha   90.00
_cell.angle_beta   90.00
_cell.angle_gamma   90.00
#
_symmetry.space_group_name_H-M   'P 1'
#
loop_
_entity.id
_entity.type
_entity.pdbx_description
1 polymer ?
#
loop_
_entity_poly.entity_id
_entity_poly.type
_entity_poly.pdbx_seq_one_letter_code
_entity_poly.pdbx_strand_id
1 'polypeptide(L)'
;EIQQRADKLRQYLAIDEKRVQLEEEELRTQDPGFWEDAKAAEVQMRKVKGIKAWIEGYEGVRSATEELQLAFDYCKEELVTEEEVDAAYAHALHEVEALEMKNMLSHEEDQMPAVLKIVSGAGGTEAQDWAEQLMRLYQRYCEKHDYKVTIANLQEGDEAGIKTVTFNIEGDMAYGYLKSENGVHRLVRVSPYNAQGKRMTSFASVFVVPLIDDTIDIHVDPAGISWDTFRSSGAGGQNVNKVESGVRLHYKFINPLTNQPD
;
A
#
# COMPACT_ATOMS: atom_id res chain seq x y z
N GLU A 1 28.83 -9.47 8.00
CA GLU A 1 27.90 -9.31 6.86
C GLU A 1 26.75 -8.33 7.23
N ILE A 2 26.01 -8.55 8.35
CA ILE A 2 24.95 -7.66 8.82
C ILE A 2 25.46 -6.24 9.04
N GLN A 3 26.60 -6.06 9.71
CA GLN A 3 27.22 -4.76 9.92
C GLN A 3 27.48 -4.02 8.58
N GLN A 4 27.97 -4.72 7.57
CA GLN A 4 28.19 -4.12 6.25
C GLN A 4 26.90 -3.70 5.54
N ARG A 5 25.79 -4.45 5.76
CA ARG A 5 24.47 -4.07 5.25
C ARG A 5 23.96 -2.84 5.97
N ALA A 6 24.09 -2.77 7.29
CA ALA A 6 23.72 -1.61 8.10
C ALA A 6 24.50 -0.34 7.69
N ASP A 7 25.82 -0.46 7.45
CA ASP A 7 26.66 0.66 6.99
C ASP A 7 26.25 1.15 5.60
N LYS A 8 25.89 0.24 4.69
CA LYS A 8 25.36 0.59 3.36
C LYS A 8 24.01 1.30 3.47
N LEU A 9 23.11 0.80 4.32
CA LEU A 9 21.82 1.46 4.56
C LEU A 9 21.99 2.89 5.05
N ARG A 10 22.94 3.15 5.96
CA ARG A 10 23.26 4.51 6.41
C ARG A 10 23.59 5.45 5.24
N GLN A 11 24.39 4.96 4.29
CA GLN A 11 24.80 5.74 3.13
C GLN A 11 23.65 5.93 2.13
N TYR A 12 22.93 4.85 1.78
CA TYR A 12 21.81 4.92 0.84
C TYR A 12 20.65 5.79 1.34
N LEU A 13 20.35 5.71 2.64
CA LEU A 13 19.31 6.51 3.25
C LEU A 13 19.76 7.94 3.57
N ALA A 14 21.05 8.25 3.38
CA ALA A 14 21.63 9.56 3.72
C ALA A 14 21.22 10.03 5.14
N ILE A 15 21.39 9.12 6.14
CA ILE A 15 20.89 9.35 7.50
C ILE A 15 21.47 10.62 8.13
N ASP A 16 22.74 10.91 7.88
CA ASP A 16 23.39 12.11 8.45
C ASP A 16 22.79 13.39 7.87
N GLU A 17 22.46 13.40 6.57
CA GLU A 17 21.78 14.53 5.92
C GLU A 17 20.34 14.66 6.44
N LYS A 18 19.65 13.53 6.63
CA LYS A 18 18.29 13.54 7.20
C LYS A 18 18.24 14.08 8.63
N ARG A 19 19.27 13.86 9.43
CA ARG A 19 19.36 14.45 10.79
C ARG A 19 19.44 15.98 10.73
N VAL A 20 20.29 16.50 9.86
CA VAL A 20 20.40 17.95 9.65
C VAL A 20 19.07 18.51 9.13
N GLN A 21 18.48 17.83 8.14
CA GLN A 21 17.18 18.22 7.60
C GLN A 21 16.07 18.18 8.66
N LEU A 22 16.08 17.19 9.56
CA LEU A 22 15.13 17.09 10.65
C LEU A 22 15.24 18.31 11.58
N GLU A 23 16.44 18.68 11.98
CA GLU A 23 16.68 19.85 12.83
C GLU A 23 16.17 21.15 12.17
N GLU A 24 16.43 21.33 10.87
CA GLU A 24 15.92 22.48 10.12
C GLU A 24 14.40 22.53 10.03
N GLU A 25 13.77 21.38 9.77
CA GLU A 25 12.31 21.30 9.63
C GLU A 25 11.61 21.42 11.01
N GLU A 26 12.22 20.91 12.08
CA GLU A 26 11.72 21.10 13.45
C GLU A 26 11.83 22.57 13.89
N LEU A 27 12.91 23.27 13.53
CA LEU A 27 13.03 24.70 13.79
C LEU A 27 11.90 25.51 13.14
N ARG A 28 11.47 25.15 11.93
CA ARG A 28 10.34 25.80 11.26
C ARG A 28 9.02 25.61 12.02
N THR A 29 8.84 24.50 12.72
CA THR A 29 7.62 24.26 13.52
C THR A 29 7.55 25.11 14.79
N GLN A 30 8.66 25.73 15.20
CA GLN A 30 8.74 26.61 16.38
C GLN A 30 8.39 28.07 16.07
N ASP A 31 8.19 28.42 14.80
CA ASP A 31 7.78 29.78 14.40
C ASP A 31 6.39 30.09 15.00
N PRO A 32 6.21 31.24 15.66
CA PRO A 32 4.92 31.65 16.23
C PRO A 32 3.76 31.64 15.22
N GLY A 33 4.04 31.93 13.94
CA GLY A 33 3.06 31.95 12.86
C GLY A 33 2.76 30.56 12.26
N PHE A 34 3.48 29.51 12.67
CA PHE A 34 3.37 28.16 12.07
C PHE A 34 1.95 27.58 12.12
N TRP A 35 1.22 27.85 13.20
CA TRP A 35 -0.11 27.29 13.44
C TRP A 35 -1.25 28.13 12.84
N GLU A 36 -0.98 29.26 12.20
CA GLU A 36 -2.00 30.10 11.57
C GLU A 36 -2.63 29.44 10.33
N ASP A 37 -1.84 28.63 9.59
CA ASP A 37 -2.34 27.82 8.48
C ASP A 37 -2.30 26.34 8.85
N ALA A 38 -3.45 25.80 9.24
CA ALA A 38 -3.59 24.40 9.66
C ALA A 38 -3.21 23.40 8.57
N LYS A 39 -3.47 23.71 7.28
CA LYS A 39 -3.11 22.81 6.16
C LYS A 39 -1.60 22.77 5.93
N ALA A 40 -0.96 23.94 5.92
CA ALA A 40 0.50 24.02 5.77
C ALA A 40 1.20 23.35 6.96
N ALA A 41 0.69 23.56 8.18
CA ALA A 41 1.20 22.90 9.39
C ALA A 41 1.08 21.38 9.32
N GLU A 42 -0.04 20.83 8.84
CA GLU A 42 -0.24 19.39 8.69
C GLU A 42 0.76 18.79 7.69
N VAL A 43 0.95 19.40 6.52
CA VAL A 43 1.92 18.97 5.51
C VAL A 43 3.33 18.96 6.09
N GLN A 44 3.71 20.02 6.80
CA GLN A 44 5.01 20.15 7.43
C GLN A 44 5.24 19.06 8.51
N MET A 45 4.26 18.84 9.38
CA MET A 45 4.32 17.81 10.42
C MET A 45 4.40 16.40 9.83
N ARG A 46 3.70 16.14 8.71
CA ARG A 46 3.80 14.87 7.98
C ARG A 46 5.22 14.67 7.44
N LYS A 47 5.85 15.73 6.90
CA LYS A 47 7.23 15.70 6.43
C LYS A 47 8.23 15.41 7.56
N VAL A 48 8.11 16.11 8.68
CA VAL A 48 8.94 15.90 9.89
C VAL A 48 8.81 14.46 10.38
N LYS A 49 7.57 13.95 10.50
CA LYS A 49 7.29 12.57 10.90
C LYS A 49 7.92 11.55 9.95
N GLY A 50 7.86 11.79 8.64
CA GLY A 50 8.47 10.92 7.63
C GLY A 50 10.00 10.85 7.77
N ILE A 51 10.68 11.99 7.94
CA ILE A 51 12.13 12.04 8.14
C ILE A 51 12.51 11.30 9.44
N LYS A 52 11.77 11.57 10.51
CA LYS A 52 12.00 10.96 11.83
C LYS A 52 11.86 9.43 11.79
N ALA A 53 10.86 8.90 11.11
CA ALA A 53 10.64 7.47 10.95
C ALA A 53 11.79 6.74 10.21
N TRP A 54 12.50 7.43 9.31
CA TRP A 54 13.71 6.88 8.69
C TRP A 54 14.90 6.84 9.63
N ILE A 55 15.10 7.90 10.42
CA ILE A 55 16.17 7.99 11.41
C ILE A 55 15.97 6.95 12.50
N GLU A 56 14.75 6.85 13.06
CA GLU A 56 14.39 5.86 14.08
C GLU A 56 14.55 4.43 13.58
N GLY A 57 14.12 4.14 12.34
CA GLY A 57 14.31 2.83 11.73
C GLY A 57 15.79 2.46 11.61
N TYR A 58 16.65 3.40 11.21
CA TYR A 58 18.09 3.15 11.16
C TYR A 58 18.71 2.99 12.56
N GLU A 59 18.25 3.76 13.55
CA GLU A 59 18.73 3.60 14.93
C GLU A 59 18.36 2.24 15.52
N GLY A 60 17.18 1.70 15.17
CA GLY A 60 16.80 0.32 15.50
C GLY A 60 17.78 -0.70 14.91
N VAL A 61 18.10 -0.59 13.62
CA VAL A 61 19.11 -1.45 12.95
C VAL A 61 20.47 -1.34 13.63
N ARG A 62 20.90 -0.12 13.96
CA ARG A 62 22.20 0.10 14.63
C ARG A 62 22.22 -0.56 16.01
N SER A 63 21.18 -0.33 16.84
CA SER A 63 21.08 -0.92 18.18
C SER A 63 21.10 -2.45 18.11
N ALA A 64 20.29 -3.06 17.26
CA ALA A 64 20.26 -4.51 17.08
C ALA A 64 21.60 -5.09 16.60
N THR A 65 22.33 -4.34 15.77
CA THR A 65 23.65 -4.76 15.29
C THR A 65 24.72 -4.64 16.39
N GLU A 66 24.66 -3.59 17.20
CA GLU A 66 25.54 -3.40 18.37
C GLU A 66 25.26 -4.49 19.44
N GLU A 67 24.00 -4.81 19.71
CA GLU A 67 23.59 -5.89 20.62
C GLU A 67 24.10 -7.25 20.15
N LEU A 68 23.99 -7.55 18.84
CA LEU A 68 24.55 -8.78 18.26
C LEU A 68 26.06 -8.85 18.45
N GLN A 69 26.78 -7.75 18.23
CA GLN A 69 28.23 -7.71 18.43
C GLN A 69 28.61 -7.97 19.88
N LEU A 70 27.88 -7.37 20.84
CA LEU A 70 28.07 -7.60 22.26
C LEU A 70 27.79 -9.05 22.66
N ALA A 71 26.66 -9.61 22.17
CA ALA A 71 26.32 -11.02 22.43
C ALA A 71 27.41 -11.97 21.92
N PHE A 72 27.94 -11.70 20.71
CA PHE A 72 29.03 -12.48 20.14
C PHE A 72 30.35 -12.40 20.95
N ASP A 73 30.70 -11.21 21.46
CA ASP A 73 31.89 -11.02 22.26
C ASP A 73 31.74 -11.68 23.64
N TYR A 74 30.56 -11.59 24.28
CA TYR A 74 30.27 -12.30 25.52
C TYR A 74 30.21 -13.82 25.38
N CYS A 75 29.76 -14.33 24.23
CA CYS A 75 29.79 -15.76 23.95
C CYS A 75 31.23 -16.31 23.90
N LYS A 76 32.19 -15.53 23.38
CA LYS A 76 33.62 -15.90 23.43
C LYS A 76 34.16 -15.99 24.81
N GLU A 77 33.61 -15.24 25.76
CA GLU A 77 33.98 -15.24 27.17
C GLU A 77 33.14 -16.25 27.99
N GLU A 78 32.32 -17.06 27.31
CA GLU A 78 31.40 -18.05 27.92
C GLU A 78 30.37 -17.44 28.92
N LEU A 79 30.04 -16.15 28.73
CA LEU A 79 29.07 -15.43 29.57
C LEU A 79 27.63 -15.53 29.01
N VAL A 80 27.49 -15.87 27.76
CA VAL A 80 26.19 -15.96 27.02
C VAL A 80 26.19 -17.23 26.19
N THR A 81 25.01 -17.83 26.01
CA THR A 81 24.84 -19.07 25.25
C THR A 81 24.81 -18.81 23.72
N GLU A 82 25.13 -19.85 22.94
CA GLU A 82 24.98 -19.76 21.45
C GLU A 82 23.55 -19.46 21.04
N GLU A 83 22.53 -19.97 21.76
CA GLU A 83 21.13 -19.72 21.51
C GLU A 83 20.77 -18.24 21.64
N GLU A 84 21.37 -17.52 22.57
CA GLU A 84 21.17 -16.07 22.74
C GLU A 84 21.84 -15.27 21.62
N VAL A 85 22.98 -15.73 21.13
CA VAL A 85 23.62 -15.12 19.94
C VAL A 85 22.78 -15.35 18.67
N ASP A 86 22.22 -16.54 18.50
CA ASP A 86 21.34 -16.85 17.37
C ASP A 86 20.05 -16.01 17.43
N ALA A 87 19.50 -15.79 18.61
CA ALA A 87 18.34 -14.90 18.80
C ALA A 87 18.67 -13.45 18.46
N ALA A 88 19.81 -12.92 18.92
CA ALA A 88 20.28 -11.59 18.59
C ALA A 88 20.57 -11.44 17.08
N TYR A 89 21.12 -12.49 16.46
CA TYR A 89 21.34 -12.53 15.01
C TYR A 89 20.02 -12.46 14.24
N ALA A 90 19.04 -13.27 14.62
CA ALA A 90 17.74 -13.29 13.98
C ALA A 90 17.02 -11.93 14.12
N HIS A 91 17.15 -11.27 15.28
CA HIS A 91 16.61 -9.93 15.50
C HIS A 91 17.30 -8.89 14.60
N ALA A 92 18.63 -8.84 14.62
CA ALA A 92 19.38 -7.90 13.79
C ALA A 92 19.13 -8.10 12.28
N LEU A 93 19.01 -9.36 11.84
CA LEU A 93 18.67 -9.67 10.46
C LEU A 93 17.28 -9.16 10.09
N HIS A 94 16.30 -9.38 10.97
CA HIS A 94 14.93 -8.91 10.78
C HIS A 94 14.86 -7.38 10.62
N GLU A 95 15.53 -6.63 11.52
CA GLU A 95 15.56 -5.16 11.48
C GLU A 95 16.21 -4.63 10.18
N VAL A 96 17.31 -5.25 9.76
CA VAL A 96 17.99 -4.87 8.49
C VAL A 96 17.09 -5.14 7.31
N GLU A 97 16.48 -6.33 7.22
CA GLU A 97 15.61 -6.71 6.10
C GLU A 97 14.34 -5.84 6.04
N ALA A 98 13.77 -5.49 7.19
CA ALA A 98 12.62 -4.61 7.28
C ALA A 98 12.94 -3.20 6.74
N LEU A 99 14.11 -2.65 7.10
CA LEU A 99 14.52 -1.33 6.64
C LEU A 99 14.93 -1.34 5.15
N GLU A 100 15.57 -2.41 4.66
CA GLU A 100 15.86 -2.61 3.23
C GLU A 100 14.55 -2.68 2.41
N MET A 101 13.56 -3.44 2.89
CA MET A 101 12.24 -3.52 2.26
C MET A 101 11.58 -2.14 2.21
N LYS A 102 11.60 -1.40 3.32
CA LYS A 102 11.06 -0.04 3.37
C LYS A 102 11.77 0.89 2.38
N ASN A 103 13.09 0.75 2.20
CA ASN A 103 13.86 1.55 1.23
C ASN A 103 13.51 1.22 -0.24
N MET A 104 13.06 0.01 -0.54
CA MET A 104 12.57 -0.33 -1.89
C MET A 104 11.25 0.37 -2.24
N LEU A 105 10.49 0.80 -1.23
CA LEU A 105 9.25 1.54 -1.36
C LEU A 105 9.54 3.05 -1.30
N SER A 106 10.15 3.60 -2.37
CA SER A 106 10.69 4.97 -2.38
C SER A 106 9.82 5.98 -3.11
N HIS A 107 8.72 5.55 -3.75
CA HIS A 107 7.80 6.44 -4.45
C HIS A 107 6.93 7.22 -3.44
N GLU A 108 6.61 8.45 -3.77
CA GLU A 108 5.76 9.30 -2.94
C GLU A 108 4.39 8.67 -2.65
N GLU A 109 3.84 7.98 -3.64
CA GLU A 109 2.59 7.24 -3.54
C GLU A 109 2.66 6.07 -2.54
N ASP A 110 3.84 5.48 -2.34
CA ASP A 110 4.02 4.33 -1.42
C ASP A 110 3.73 4.69 0.04
N GLN A 111 3.87 5.97 0.40
CA GLN A 111 3.60 6.47 1.74
C GLN A 111 2.10 6.70 2.01
N MET A 112 1.27 6.60 0.97
CA MET A 112 -0.15 6.91 1.07
C MET A 112 -0.93 5.77 1.74
N PRO A 113 -2.09 6.08 2.34
CA PRO A 113 -3.10 5.10 2.66
C PRO A 113 -3.57 4.36 1.40
N ALA A 114 -4.14 3.18 1.56
CA ALA A 114 -4.59 2.34 0.45
C ALA A 114 -6.10 2.17 0.40
N VAL A 115 -6.62 2.07 -0.81
CA VAL A 115 -7.95 1.52 -1.07
C VAL A 115 -7.77 0.14 -1.69
N LEU A 116 -8.23 -0.90 -1.00
CA LEU A 116 -8.16 -2.28 -1.46
C LEU A 116 -9.57 -2.77 -1.81
N LYS A 117 -9.75 -3.20 -3.06
CA LYS A 117 -11.02 -3.76 -3.55
C LYS A 117 -10.82 -5.22 -3.95
N ILE A 118 -11.69 -6.07 -3.45
CA ILE A 118 -11.74 -7.50 -3.82
C ILE A 118 -13.02 -7.74 -4.61
N VAL A 119 -12.90 -8.46 -5.71
CA VAL A 119 -14.05 -8.85 -6.56
C VAL A 119 -13.96 -10.36 -6.81
N SER A 120 -15.04 -11.08 -6.51
CA SER A 120 -15.13 -12.52 -6.82
C SER A 120 -15.08 -12.76 -8.32
N GLY A 121 -14.38 -13.82 -8.73
CA GLY A 121 -14.34 -14.24 -10.14
C GLY A 121 -15.62 -14.95 -10.59
N ALA A 122 -15.65 -15.37 -11.86
CA ALA A 122 -16.75 -16.08 -12.46
C ALA A 122 -16.77 -17.56 -12.01
N GLY A 123 -17.13 -17.83 -10.77
CA GLY A 123 -17.12 -19.20 -10.20
C GLY A 123 -18.26 -19.47 -9.21
N GLY A 124 -19.28 -18.59 -9.18
CA GLY A 124 -20.41 -18.72 -8.26
C GLY A 124 -19.96 -18.75 -6.79
N THR A 125 -20.60 -19.59 -5.97
CA THR A 125 -20.40 -19.69 -4.51
C THR A 125 -18.93 -19.94 -4.13
N GLU A 126 -18.19 -20.77 -4.88
CA GLU A 126 -16.76 -21.02 -4.62
C GLU A 126 -15.88 -19.78 -4.77
N ALA A 127 -16.11 -18.95 -5.78
CA ALA A 127 -15.34 -17.73 -5.99
C ALA A 127 -15.73 -16.65 -4.96
N GLN A 128 -17.00 -16.62 -4.56
CA GLN A 128 -17.50 -15.72 -3.52
C GLN A 128 -16.92 -16.06 -2.14
N ASP A 129 -16.81 -17.36 -1.81
CA ASP A 129 -16.14 -17.83 -0.59
C ASP A 129 -14.63 -17.52 -0.63
N TRP A 130 -13.97 -17.70 -1.77
CA TRP A 130 -12.56 -17.33 -1.90
C TRP A 130 -12.33 -15.83 -1.67
N ALA A 131 -13.20 -14.99 -2.21
CA ALA A 131 -13.16 -13.55 -1.99
C ALA A 131 -13.32 -13.18 -0.50
N GLU A 132 -14.20 -13.89 0.24
CA GLU A 132 -14.35 -13.73 1.68
C GLU A 132 -13.10 -14.16 2.45
N GLN A 133 -12.46 -15.25 2.05
CA GLN A 133 -11.21 -15.68 2.67
C GLN A 133 -10.10 -14.64 2.47
N LEU A 134 -9.98 -14.05 1.28
CA LEU A 134 -9.06 -12.94 1.02
C LEU A 134 -9.40 -11.71 1.87
N MET A 135 -10.68 -11.39 2.01
CA MET A 135 -11.13 -10.32 2.89
C MET A 135 -10.60 -10.50 4.31
N ARG A 136 -10.77 -11.70 4.89
CA ARG A 136 -10.27 -12.02 6.23
C ARG A 136 -8.74 -11.99 6.31
N LEU A 137 -8.06 -12.45 5.25
CA LEU A 137 -6.59 -12.44 5.18
C LEU A 137 -6.07 -11.00 5.29
N TYR A 138 -6.59 -10.08 4.48
CA TYR A 138 -6.15 -8.69 4.52
C TYR A 138 -6.56 -7.97 5.80
N GLN A 139 -7.73 -8.26 6.36
CA GLN A 139 -8.11 -7.72 7.67
C GLN A 139 -7.11 -8.12 8.76
N ARG A 140 -6.75 -9.41 8.83
CA ARG A 140 -5.77 -9.90 9.80
C ARG A 140 -4.35 -9.35 9.55
N TYR A 141 -3.98 -9.18 8.29
CA TYR A 141 -2.73 -8.51 7.95
C TYR A 141 -2.70 -7.09 8.49
N CYS A 142 -3.75 -6.34 8.24
CA CYS A 142 -3.89 -4.96 8.71
C CYS A 142 -3.89 -4.86 10.26
N GLU A 143 -4.60 -5.76 10.94
CA GLU A 143 -4.58 -5.86 12.42
C GLU A 143 -3.17 -6.10 12.96
N LYS A 144 -2.42 -7.01 12.33
CA LYS A 144 -1.04 -7.33 12.73
C LYS A 144 -0.07 -6.15 12.56
N HIS A 145 -0.35 -5.27 11.60
CA HIS A 145 0.49 -4.11 11.28
C HIS A 145 -0.07 -2.80 11.84
N ASP A 146 -1.06 -2.87 12.75
CA ASP A 146 -1.71 -1.72 13.39
C ASP A 146 -2.32 -0.73 12.38
N TYR A 147 -2.78 -1.24 11.21
CA TYR A 147 -3.48 -0.45 10.23
C TYR A 147 -4.96 -0.32 10.58
N LYS A 148 -5.49 0.88 10.46
CA LYS A 148 -6.91 1.13 10.63
C LYS A 148 -7.66 0.79 9.35
N VAL A 149 -8.61 -0.15 9.42
CA VAL A 149 -9.41 -0.62 8.30
C VAL A 149 -10.85 -0.14 8.44
N THR A 150 -11.35 0.48 7.38
CA THR A 150 -12.77 0.88 7.28
C THR A 150 -13.37 0.24 6.04
N ILE A 151 -14.49 -0.46 6.20
CA ILE A 151 -15.23 -1.03 5.08
C ILE A 151 -16.03 0.10 4.41
N ALA A 152 -15.65 0.47 3.19
CA ALA A 152 -16.34 1.48 2.41
C ALA A 152 -17.55 0.91 1.65
N ASN A 153 -17.42 -0.33 1.16
CA ASN A 153 -18.51 -1.04 0.49
C ASN A 153 -18.38 -2.54 0.71
N LEU A 154 -19.49 -3.21 0.90
CA LEU A 154 -19.58 -4.67 1.02
C LEU A 154 -20.83 -5.17 0.31
N GLN A 155 -20.65 -6.12 -0.59
CA GLN A 155 -21.75 -6.83 -1.25
C GLN A 155 -21.61 -8.31 -0.95
N GLU A 156 -22.57 -8.84 -0.21
CA GLU A 156 -22.61 -10.26 0.13
C GLU A 156 -22.86 -11.15 -1.08
N GLY A 157 -22.44 -12.39 -0.99
CA GLY A 157 -22.73 -13.45 -1.97
C GLY A 157 -24.18 -13.87 -1.95
N ASP A 158 -24.56 -14.67 -2.96
CA ASP A 158 -25.95 -15.12 -3.08
C ASP A 158 -26.28 -16.23 -2.07
N GLU A 159 -25.33 -17.15 -1.81
CA GLU A 159 -25.50 -18.29 -0.90
C GLU A 159 -24.44 -18.27 0.22
N ALA A 160 -23.21 -17.85 -0.12
CA ALA A 160 -22.09 -17.76 0.80
C ALA A 160 -21.04 -16.79 0.26
N GLY A 161 -20.14 -16.33 1.13
CA GLY A 161 -19.04 -15.46 0.74
C GLY A 161 -19.49 -14.05 0.36
N ILE A 162 -18.65 -13.37 -0.43
CA ILE A 162 -18.87 -11.99 -0.87
C ILE A 162 -18.67 -11.86 -2.39
N LYS A 163 -19.46 -10.97 -3.03
CA LYS A 163 -19.28 -10.57 -4.41
C LYS A 163 -18.19 -9.52 -4.55
N THR A 164 -18.21 -8.51 -3.70
CA THR A 164 -17.20 -7.46 -3.68
C THR A 164 -17.10 -6.85 -2.30
N VAL A 165 -15.90 -6.42 -1.95
CA VAL A 165 -15.64 -5.57 -0.78
C VAL A 165 -14.61 -4.51 -1.16
N THR A 166 -14.76 -3.33 -0.56
CA THR A 166 -13.78 -2.23 -0.66
C THR A 166 -13.42 -1.78 0.73
N PHE A 167 -12.12 -1.76 1.01
CA PHE A 167 -11.53 -1.26 2.25
C PHE A 167 -10.81 0.06 2.01
N ASN A 168 -10.94 0.98 2.97
CA ASN A 168 -9.99 2.06 3.16
C ASN A 168 -9.05 1.64 4.28
N ILE A 169 -7.75 1.61 3.99
CA ILE A 169 -6.70 1.14 4.88
C ILE A 169 -5.79 2.35 5.18
N GLU A 170 -5.86 2.83 6.42
CA GLU A 170 -5.05 3.95 6.90
C GLU A 170 -3.87 3.39 7.71
N GLY A 171 -2.67 3.76 7.35
CA GLY A 171 -1.44 3.36 8.02
C GLY A 171 -0.20 3.82 7.27
N ASP A 172 0.95 3.76 7.92
CA ASP A 172 2.22 4.15 7.31
C ASP A 172 2.58 3.19 6.18
N MET A 173 2.82 3.74 4.99
CA MET A 173 3.17 2.99 3.78
C MET A 173 2.18 1.87 3.39
N ALA A 174 0.90 2.00 3.76
CA ALA A 174 -0.10 0.96 3.52
C ALA A 174 -0.22 0.61 2.03
N TYR A 175 -0.23 1.62 1.14
CA TYR A 175 -0.23 1.39 -0.30
C TYR A 175 1.05 0.71 -0.77
N GLY A 176 2.20 1.16 -0.32
CA GLY A 176 3.50 0.60 -0.71
C GLY A 176 3.61 -0.90 -0.47
N TYR A 177 3.19 -1.37 0.71
CA TYR A 177 3.21 -2.79 1.05
C TYR A 177 2.13 -3.60 0.32
N LEU A 178 0.96 -3.02 0.06
CA LEU A 178 -0.17 -3.74 -0.53
C LEU A 178 -0.23 -3.67 -2.05
N LYS A 179 0.46 -2.72 -2.71
CA LYS A 179 0.40 -2.54 -4.17
C LYS A 179 0.79 -3.78 -4.97
N SER A 180 1.69 -4.62 -4.44
CA SER A 180 2.12 -5.87 -5.07
C SER A 180 1.04 -6.95 -5.08
N GLU A 181 -0.01 -6.81 -4.26
CA GLU A 181 -1.16 -7.72 -4.23
C GLU A 181 -2.14 -7.51 -5.40
N ASN A 182 -1.93 -6.46 -6.22
CA ASN A 182 -2.74 -6.24 -7.42
C ASN A 182 -2.69 -7.43 -8.35
N GLY A 183 -3.86 -7.98 -8.68
CA GLY A 183 -3.96 -9.05 -9.65
C GLY A 183 -5.04 -10.06 -9.35
N VAL A 184 -4.92 -11.23 -10.00
CA VAL A 184 -5.87 -12.34 -9.86
C VAL A 184 -5.29 -13.40 -8.94
N HIS A 185 -5.97 -13.63 -7.83
CA HIS A 185 -5.62 -14.61 -6.81
C HIS A 185 -6.32 -15.94 -7.09
N ARG A 186 -5.55 -17.01 -7.17
CA ARG A 186 -6.04 -18.35 -7.48
C ARG A 186 -6.03 -19.23 -6.25
N LEU A 187 -7.17 -19.88 -5.97
CA LEU A 187 -7.29 -20.92 -4.95
C LEU A 187 -7.54 -22.28 -5.62
N VAL A 188 -6.79 -23.29 -5.22
CA VAL A 188 -7.02 -24.68 -5.63
C VAL A 188 -7.20 -25.52 -4.38
N ARG A 189 -8.42 -26.02 -4.17
CA ARG A 189 -8.76 -26.86 -3.00
C ARG A 189 -9.84 -27.89 -3.33
N VAL A 190 -10.06 -28.84 -2.43
CA VAL A 190 -11.26 -29.66 -2.44
C VAL A 190 -12.43 -28.77 -2.03
N SER A 191 -13.47 -28.73 -2.88
CA SER A 191 -14.62 -27.83 -2.67
C SER A 191 -15.47 -28.28 -1.48
N PRO A 192 -15.75 -27.41 -0.49
CA PRO A 192 -16.73 -27.70 0.55
C PRO A 192 -18.19 -27.62 0.05
N TYR A 193 -18.41 -27.00 -1.12
CA TYR A 193 -19.73 -26.84 -1.75
C TYR A 193 -20.05 -27.94 -2.77
N ASN A 194 -19.09 -28.81 -3.08
CA ASN A 194 -19.27 -29.91 -4.02
C ASN A 194 -19.47 -31.23 -3.27
N ALA A 195 -20.67 -31.80 -3.32
CA ALA A 195 -21.02 -33.06 -2.66
C ALA A 195 -20.13 -34.25 -3.05
N GLN A 196 -19.47 -34.18 -4.22
CA GLN A 196 -18.55 -35.23 -4.69
C GLN A 196 -17.11 -35.02 -4.23
N GLY A 197 -16.81 -33.95 -3.46
CA GLY A 197 -15.46 -33.63 -2.98
C GLY A 197 -14.45 -33.40 -4.10
N LYS A 198 -14.87 -32.85 -5.23
CA LYS A 198 -13.98 -32.57 -6.35
C LYS A 198 -13.04 -31.39 -6.03
N ARG A 199 -11.81 -31.51 -6.55
CA ARG A 199 -10.84 -30.40 -6.52
C ARG A 199 -11.29 -29.34 -7.52
N MET A 200 -11.50 -28.12 -7.00
CA MET A 200 -11.96 -26.96 -7.77
C MET A 200 -10.89 -25.86 -7.77
N THR A 201 -10.94 -25.03 -8.79
CA THR A 201 -10.11 -23.82 -8.90
C THR A 201 -11.02 -22.61 -8.92
N SER A 202 -10.73 -21.66 -8.02
CA SER A 202 -11.47 -20.40 -7.89
C SER A 202 -10.54 -19.23 -8.07
N PHE A 203 -11.07 -18.12 -8.59
CA PHE A 203 -10.35 -16.89 -8.81
C PHE A 203 -11.07 -15.73 -8.13
N ALA A 204 -10.29 -14.80 -7.61
CA ALA A 204 -10.76 -13.49 -7.14
C ALA A 204 -9.75 -12.43 -7.56
N SER A 205 -10.22 -11.25 -7.91
CA SER A 205 -9.37 -10.12 -8.29
C SER A 205 -9.20 -9.18 -7.12
N VAL A 206 -7.96 -8.77 -6.87
CA VAL A 206 -7.60 -7.76 -5.87
C VAL A 206 -7.08 -6.53 -6.61
N PHE A 207 -7.59 -5.37 -6.26
CA PHE A 207 -7.16 -4.07 -6.77
C PHE A 207 -6.74 -3.20 -5.60
N VAL A 208 -5.53 -2.68 -5.66
CA VAL A 208 -5.01 -1.76 -4.64
C VAL A 208 -4.64 -0.45 -5.34
N VAL A 209 -5.18 0.65 -4.84
CA VAL A 209 -4.87 2.00 -5.32
C VAL A 209 -4.57 2.89 -4.13
N PRO A 210 -3.75 3.96 -4.29
CA PRO A 210 -3.52 4.91 -3.21
C PRO A 210 -4.83 5.67 -2.92
N LEU A 211 -5.07 5.95 -1.65
CA LEU A 211 -6.16 6.85 -1.24
C LEU A 211 -5.67 8.29 -1.46
N ILE A 212 -6.15 8.89 -2.52
CA ILE A 212 -5.81 10.27 -2.88
C ILE A 212 -6.75 11.20 -2.11
N ASP A 213 -6.20 12.16 -1.39
CA ASP A 213 -6.96 13.24 -0.75
C ASP A 213 -7.32 14.30 -1.82
N ASP A 214 -8.36 15.09 -1.54
CA ASP A 214 -8.85 16.19 -2.42
C ASP A 214 -7.83 17.34 -2.61
N THR A 215 -6.56 17.15 -2.23
CA THR A 215 -5.50 18.15 -2.37
C THR A 215 -4.94 18.25 -3.78
N ILE A 216 -5.24 17.28 -4.65
CA ILE A 216 -4.83 17.31 -6.05
C ILE A 216 -5.85 18.11 -6.84
N ASP A 217 -5.55 19.39 -7.06
CA ASP A 217 -6.35 20.25 -7.94
C ASP A 217 -6.06 19.91 -9.41
N ILE A 218 -6.92 19.08 -9.99
CA ILE A 218 -6.82 18.70 -11.40
C ILE A 218 -7.54 19.77 -12.24
N HIS A 219 -6.77 20.65 -12.82
CA HIS A 219 -7.30 21.61 -13.79
C HIS A 219 -7.59 20.91 -15.12
N VAL A 220 -8.86 20.63 -15.36
CA VAL A 220 -9.33 20.09 -16.65
C VAL A 220 -9.64 21.26 -17.58
N ASP A 221 -8.86 21.41 -18.66
CA ASP A 221 -9.14 22.42 -19.67
C ASP A 221 -10.40 22.03 -20.47
N PRO A 222 -11.48 22.83 -20.37
CA PRO A 222 -12.71 22.56 -21.11
C PRO A 222 -12.52 22.54 -22.64
N ALA A 223 -11.50 23.24 -23.16
CA ALA A 223 -11.19 23.25 -24.57
C ALA A 223 -10.63 21.90 -25.08
N GLY A 224 -10.10 21.08 -24.19
CA GLY A 224 -9.64 19.71 -24.46
C GLY A 224 -10.76 18.68 -24.51
N ILE A 225 -11.98 19.03 -24.09
CA ILE A 225 -13.12 18.11 -24.01
C ILE A 225 -13.92 18.17 -25.29
N SER A 226 -14.14 17.01 -25.91
CA SER A 226 -15.07 16.85 -27.03
C SER A 226 -16.07 15.72 -26.77
N TRP A 227 -17.27 15.85 -27.29
CA TRP A 227 -18.35 14.92 -27.06
C TRP A 227 -18.81 14.34 -28.38
N ASP A 228 -18.90 13.02 -28.47
CA ASP A 228 -19.51 12.31 -29.59
C ASP A 228 -20.76 11.59 -29.12
N THR A 229 -21.81 11.68 -29.91
CA THR A 229 -22.99 10.86 -29.70
C THR A 229 -22.95 9.65 -30.64
N PHE A 230 -23.35 8.50 -30.14
CA PHE A 230 -23.41 7.27 -30.92
C PHE A 230 -24.63 6.43 -30.57
N ARG A 231 -24.96 5.52 -31.46
CA ARG A 231 -26.06 4.56 -31.24
C ARG A 231 -25.60 3.46 -30.29
N SER A 232 -26.33 3.26 -29.22
CA SER A 232 -26.03 2.17 -28.28
C SER A 232 -26.21 0.82 -28.96
N SER A 233 -25.18 -0.03 -28.93
CA SER A 233 -25.26 -1.39 -29.45
C SER A 233 -25.79 -2.31 -28.35
N GLY A 234 -26.95 -2.90 -28.54
CA GLY A 234 -27.55 -3.87 -27.60
C GLY A 234 -28.82 -4.49 -28.15
N ALA A 235 -29.25 -5.62 -27.51
CA ALA A 235 -30.54 -6.22 -27.83
C ALA A 235 -31.67 -5.28 -27.37
N GLY A 236 -32.35 -4.65 -28.31
CA GLY A 236 -33.44 -3.72 -28.02
C GLY A 236 -34.30 -3.46 -29.26
N GLY A 237 -35.51 -2.95 -29.07
CA GLY A 237 -36.47 -2.63 -30.14
C GLY A 237 -36.06 -1.47 -31.05
N GLN A 238 -36.94 -1.05 -31.96
CA GLN A 238 -36.67 -0.01 -32.99
C GLN A 238 -36.05 1.29 -32.43
N ASN A 239 -36.28 1.65 -31.20
CA ASN A 239 -35.74 2.86 -30.57
C ASN A 239 -34.23 2.81 -30.37
N VAL A 240 -33.66 1.65 -29.99
CA VAL A 240 -32.22 1.47 -29.79
C VAL A 240 -31.43 1.65 -31.10
N ASN A 241 -32.04 1.29 -32.22
CA ASN A 241 -31.40 1.35 -33.53
C ASN A 241 -31.55 2.72 -34.22
N LYS A 242 -32.44 3.60 -33.76
CA LYS A 242 -32.72 4.88 -34.38
C LYS A 242 -32.23 6.09 -33.60
N VAL A 243 -32.04 5.97 -32.30
CA VAL A 243 -31.68 7.10 -31.42
C VAL A 243 -30.22 7.00 -31.01
N GLU A 244 -29.49 8.09 -31.16
CA GLU A 244 -28.10 8.23 -30.66
C GLU A 244 -28.13 8.61 -29.17
N SER A 245 -28.36 7.60 -28.33
CA SER A 245 -28.48 7.76 -26.86
C SER A 245 -27.18 7.55 -26.09
N GLY A 246 -26.15 7.01 -26.75
CA GLY A 246 -24.82 6.89 -26.18
C GLY A 246 -24.02 8.17 -26.31
N VAL A 247 -23.37 8.61 -25.25
CA VAL A 247 -22.47 9.76 -25.23
C VAL A 247 -21.08 9.29 -24.91
N ARG A 248 -20.09 9.69 -25.69
CA ARG A 248 -18.68 9.42 -25.45
C ARG A 248 -17.96 10.73 -25.24
N LEU A 249 -17.25 10.83 -24.16
CA LEU A 249 -16.36 11.93 -23.85
C LEU A 249 -14.96 11.59 -24.34
N HIS A 250 -14.36 12.50 -25.09
CA HIS A 250 -12.95 12.48 -25.45
C HIS A 250 -12.28 13.65 -24.78
N TYR A 251 -11.20 13.36 -24.04
CA TYR A 251 -10.35 14.38 -23.44
C TYR A 251 -8.96 14.28 -24.06
N LYS A 252 -8.47 15.37 -24.62
CA LYS A 252 -7.10 15.48 -25.12
C LYS A 252 -6.24 16.01 -23.99
N PHE A 253 -5.58 15.09 -23.28
CA PHE A 253 -4.60 15.47 -22.28
C PHE A 253 -3.34 15.99 -22.98
N ILE A 254 -2.91 17.19 -22.61
CA ILE A 254 -1.64 17.76 -23.04
C ILE A 254 -0.69 17.63 -21.86
N ASN A 255 0.34 16.80 -22.00
CA ASN A 255 1.33 16.63 -20.96
C ASN A 255 2.04 17.96 -20.69
N PRO A 256 1.96 18.54 -19.48
CA PRO A 256 2.53 19.85 -19.19
C PRO A 256 4.06 19.89 -19.29
N LEU A 257 4.73 18.73 -19.23
CA LEU A 257 6.19 18.64 -19.32
C LEU A 257 6.68 18.57 -20.77
N THR A 258 5.93 17.92 -21.66
CA THR A 258 6.33 17.72 -23.05
C THR A 258 5.59 18.63 -24.03
N ASN A 259 4.50 19.26 -23.61
CA ASN A 259 3.57 20.05 -24.42
C ASN A 259 3.05 19.28 -25.65
N GLN A 260 3.00 17.94 -25.55
CA GLN A 260 2.48 17.04 -26.57
C GLN A 260 1.24 16.28 -26.04
N PRO A 261 0.28 15.96 -26.89
CA PRO A 261 -0.83 15.09 -26.49
C PRO A 261 -0.31 13.67 -26.28
N ASP A 262 -0.70 13.06 -25.16
CA ASP A 262 -0.51 11.63 -24.90
C ASP A 262 -1.55 10.80 -25.63
#